data_c2543e16fe19af600050d0513c61d4bf
#
_entry.id   c2543e16fe19af600050d0513c61d4bf
#
_cell.length_a   1.000
_cell.length_b   1.000
_cell.length_c   1.000
_cell.angle_alpha   90.00
_cell.angle_beta   90.00
_cell.angle_gamma   90.00
#
_symmetry.space_group_name_H-M   'P 1'
#
loop_
_entity.id
_entity.type
_entity.pdbx_description
1 polymer ?
#
loop_
_entity_poly.entity_id
_entity_poly.type
_entity_poly.pdbx_seq_one_letter_code
_entity_poly.pdbx_strand_id
1 'polypeptide(L)'
;IIPLGGLNEIGKNLTVYEYGDDIIVVDCGLGFPDEEMYGVDIVIPDFSYLVQNQNKIRAIILTHGHEDHIGGLPFLMREINVPLYTTRLTAGLIELKLEEVGLKEKVKITTLEAGERFRAGCFNIELIHVNHSIADSVALAIKTPIGTLIHTGDYKIDATPIEGEMIDLTRLGELGKEGVLMLLSDSTNVE
;
A
#
# COMPACT_ATOMS: atom_id res chain seq x y z
N ILE A 1 7.17 8.66 9.80
CA ILE A 1 6.54 8.39 8.48
C ILE A 1 7.40 9.06 7.44
N ILE A 2 7.76 8.33 6.38
CA ILE A 2 8.66 8.78 5.32
C ILE A 2 7.99 8.47 3.97
N PRO A 3 7.35 9.44 3.33
CA PRO A 3 6.87 9.26 1.95
C PRO A 3 8.08 9.26 1.00
N LEU A 4 8.20 8.22 0.19
CA LEU A 4 9.23 8.11 -0.85
C LEU A 4 8.67 8.43 -2.24
N GLY A 5 7.37 8.59 -2.35
CA GLY A 5 6.62 9.03 -3.53
C GLY A 5 5.15 9.26 -3.19
N GLY A 6 4.39 9.80 -4.13
CA GLY A 6 2.95 10.03 -4.00
C GLY A 6 2.55 11.33 -3.29
N LEU A 7 3.48 12.23 -2.96
CA LEU A 7 3.15 13.55 -2.40
C LEU A 7 3.33 14.65 -3.44
N ASN A 8 2.31 15.49 -3.61
CA ASN A 8 2.24 16.54 -4.63
C ASN A 8 2.40 16.01 -6.07
N GLU A 9 2.07 14.75 -6.30
CA GLU A 9 2.12 14.08 -7.59
C GLU A 9 1.07 12.98 -7.62
N ILE A 10 0.72 12.51 -8.81
CA ILE A 10 -0.08 11.31 -9.02
C ILE A 10 0.87 10.17 -9.40
N GLY A 11 0.73 9.04 -8.71
CA GLY A 11 1.58 7.88 -8.93
C GLY A 11 2.76 7.78 -7.95
N LYS A 12 3.58 6.77 -8.13
CA LYS A 12 4.74 6.42 -7.28
C LYS A 12 4.39 6.26 -5.79
N ASN A 13 3.16 5.85 -5.49
CA ASN A 13 2.72 5.70 -4.11
C ASN A 13 3.64 4.73 -3.36
N LEU A 14 4.35 5.26 -2.36
CA LEU A 14 5.24 4.49 -1.50
C LEU A 14 5.45 5.24 -0.19
N THR A 15 4.93 4.69 0.90
CA THR A 15 5.03 5.29 2.23
C THR A 15 5.67 4.32 3.21
N VAL A 16 6.69 4.79 3.92
CA VAL A 16 7.40 4.03 4.96
C VAL A 16 6.90 4.45 6.34
N TYR A 17 6.59 3.46 7.16
CA TYR A 17 6.29 3.64 8.59
C TYR A 17 7.40 2.96 9.39
N GLU A 18 8.13 3.74 10.17
CA GLU A 18 9.22 3.27 11.01
C GLU A 18 8.96 3.57 12.47
N TYR A 19 9.19 2.58 13.33
CA TYR A 19 9.20 2.73 14.77
C TYR A 19 10.29 1.83 15.38
N GLY A 20 11.31 2.44 15.94
CA GLY A 20 12.49 1.73 16.46
C GLY A 20 13.21 0.94 15.37
N ASP A 21 13.28 -0.37 15.54
CA ASP A 21 13.93 -1.27 14.59
C ASP A 21 12.95 -2.00 13.66
N ASP A 22 11.71 -1.55 13.60
CA ASP A 22 10.69 -2.13 12.72
C ASP A 22 10.22 -1.13 11.68
N ILE A 23 10.19 -1.58 10.44
CA ILE A 23 9.68 -0.85 9.28
C ILE A 23 8.58 -1.67 8.62
N ILE A 24 7.50 -1.02 8.25
CA ILE A 24 6.55 -1.50 7.26
C ILE A 24 6.46 -0.49 6.11
N VAL A 25 6.18 -0.99 4.92
CA VAL A 25 6.01 -0.18 3.71
C VAL A 25 4.58 -0.34 3.23
N VAL A 26 3.93 0.74 2.86
CA VAL A 26 2.60 0.72 2.25
C VAL A 26 2.74 1.20 0.82
N ASP A 27 2.32 0.33 -0.08
CA ASP A 27 2.39 0.44 -1.53
C ASP A 27 3.83 0.54 -2.08
N CYS A 28 3.98 0.28 -3.37
CA CYS A 28 5.21 0.41 -4.14
C CYS A 28 4.84 0.64 -5.60
N GLY A 29 4.40 1.84 -5.89
CA GLY A 29 3.85 2.23 -7.17
C GLY A 29 4.90 2.68 -8.17
N LEU A 30 4.49 2.77 -9.43
CA LEU A 30 5.21 3.51 -10.47
C LEU A 30 4.51 4.83 -10.77
N GLY A 31 5.24 5.75 -11.39
CA GLY A 31 4.71 6.95 -12.00
C GLY A 31 4.82 6.88 -13.52
N PHE A 32 4.05 7.72 -14.16
CA PHE A 32 4.12 7.89 -15.61
C PHE A 32 5.02 9.09 -15.94
N PRO A 33 5.86 8.99 -16.99
CA PRO A 33 6.72 10.10 -17.37
C PRO A 33 5.91 11.28 -17.89
N ASP A 34 6.38 12.49 -17.61
CA ASP A 34 5.85 13.72 -18.20
C ASP A 34 6.23 13.80 -19.69
N GLU A 35 5.49 14.63 -20.45
CA GLU A 35 5.69 14.81 -21.89
C GLU A 35 7.12 15.26 -22.24
N GLU A 36 7.84 15.88 -21.33
CA GLU A 36 9.21 16.36 -21.50
C GLU A 36 10.28 15.26 -21.28
N MET A 37 9.88 14.11 -20.73
CA MET A 37 10.78 12.97 -20.44
C MET A 37 10.94 12.03 -21.64
N TYR A 38 11.54 12.51 -22.72
CA TYR A 38 11.71 11.73 -23.96
C TYR A 38 12.50 10.45 -23.75
N GLY A 39 11.92 9.29 -24.14
CA GLY A 39 12.56 7.97 -24.05
C GLY A 39 12.53 7.36 -22.65
N VAL A 40 11.77 7.91 -21.73
CA VAL A 40 11.45 7.33 -20.42
C VAL A 40 10.09 6.66 -20.51
N ASP A 41 10.03 5.36 -20.20
CA ASP A 41 8.77 4.59 -20.22
C ASP A 41 8.10 4.53 -18.85
N ILE A 42 8.90 4.52 -17.77
CA ILE A 42 8.42 4.32 -16.39
C ILE A 42 9.27 5.17 -15.43
N VAL A 43 8.64 5.75 -14.43
CA VAL A 43 9.30 6.42 -13.31
C VAL A 43 9.01 5.63 -12.04
N ILE A 44 10.03 5.35 -11.25
CA ILE A 44 9.91 4.63 -9.96
C ILE A 44 10.42 5.48 -8.81
N PRO A 45 9.95 5.25 -7.57
CA PRO A 45 10.53 5.88 -6.39
C PRO A 45 12.01 5.53 -6.20
N ASP A 46 12.73 6.36 -5.46
CA ASP A 46 14.08 6.00 -5.00
C ASP A 46 14.00 5.01 -3.83
N PHE A 47 14.46 3.79 -4.06
CA PHE A 47 14.46 2.72 -3.08
C PHE A 47 15.67 2.71 -2.14
N SER A 48 16.61 3.65 -2.26
CA SER A 48 17.88 3.67 -1.51
C SER A 48 17.65 3.54 0.00
N TYR A 49 16.64 4.23 0.54
CA TYR A 49 16.29 4.13 1.96
C TYR A 49 15.89 2.70 2.37
N LEU A 50 15.07 2.03 1.57
CA LEU A 50 14.61 0.67 1.84
C LEU A 50 15.74 -0.34 1.74
N VAL A 51 16.61 -0.21 0.73
CA VAL A 51 17.78 -1.08 0.53
C VAL A 51 18.74 -0.97 1.71
N GLN A 52 19.03 0.24 2.18
CA GLN A 52 19.91 0.48 3.33
C GLN A 52 19.34 -0.06 4.65
N ASN A 53 18.01 -0.10 4.78
CA ASN A 53 17.31 -0.52 6.00
C ASN A 53 16.59 -1.87 5.86
N GLN A 54 16.93 -2.69 4.85
CA GLN A 54 16.22 -3.93 4.54
C GLN A 54 16.06 -4.88 5.73
N ASN A 55 17.02 -4.92 6.63
CA ASN A 55 17.00 -5.79 7.83
C ASN A 55 15.90 -5.39 8.84
N LYS A 56 15.41 -4.15 8.77
CA LYS A 56 14.32 -3.64 9.61
C LYS A 56 12.95 -3.84 8.98
N ILE A 57 12.86 -4.09 7.67
CA ILE A 57 11.58 -4.20 6.96
C ILE A 57 10.90 -5.52 7.33
N ARG A 58 9.71 -5.42 7.92
CA ARG A 58 8.90 -6.57 8.37
C ARG A 58 7.87 -6.99 7.34
N ALA A 59 7.35 -6.06 6.56
CA ALA A 59 6.34 -6.31 5.54
C ALA A 59 6.26 -5.16 4.54
N ILE A 60 5.83 -5.47 3.32
CA ILE A 60 5.23 -4.51 2.39
C ILE A 60 3.75 -4.86 2.28
N ILE A 61 2.87 -3.88 2.44
CA ILE A 61 1.42 -4.04 2.39
C ILE A 61 0.91 -3.28 1.16
N LEU A 62 0.16 -3.94 0.30
CA LEU A 62 -0.40 -3.32 -0.91
C LEU A 62 -1.90 -3.10 -0.70
N THR A 63 -2.34 -1.86 -0.91
CA THR A 63 -3.73 -1.45 -0.67
C THR A 63 -4.67 -1.94 -1.78
N HIS A 64 -4.22 -1.90 -3.03
CA HIS A 64 -4.97 -2.35 -4.20
C HIS A 64 -4.07 -2.52 -5.43
N GLY A 65 -4.63 -2.99 -6.54
CA GLY A 65 -3.87 -3.49 -7.69
C GLY A 65 -3.59 -2.49 -8.82
N HIS A 66 -3.73 -1.18 -8.63
CA HIS A 66 -3.36 -0.20 -9.66
C HIS A 66 -1.84 -0.05 -9.79
N GLU A 67 -1.39 0.33 -10.98
CA GLU A 67 0.04 0.43 -11.32
C GLU A 67 0.80 1.42 -10.44
N ASP A 68 0.18 2.50 -10.10
CA ASP A 68 0.74 3.54 -9.23
C ASP A 68 0.81 3.12 -7.75
N HIS A 69 0.34 1.89 -7.42
CA HIS A 69 0.45 1.25 -6.09
C HIS A 69 1.27 -0.04 -6.09
N ILE A 70 1.33 -0.78 -7.22
CA ILE A 70 2.07 -2.06 -7.28
C ILE A 70 3.15 -2.11 -8.36
N GLY A 71 3.16 -1.16 -9.30
CA GLY A 71 4.02 -1.24 -10.47
C GLY A 71 5.52 -1.12 -10.21
N GLY A 72 5.91 -0.55 -9.07
CA GLY A 72 7.30 -0.47 -8.62
C GLY A 72 7.85 -1.77 -8.01
N LEU A 73 6.97 -2.71 -7.61
CA LEU A 73 7.37 -3.96 -6.93
C LEU A 73 8.39 -4.80 -7.70
N PRO A 74 8.27 -5.02 -9.02
CA PRO A 74 9.25 -5.82 -9.75
C PRO A 74 10.68 -5.26 -9.67
N PHE A 75 10.80 -3.95 -9.52
CA PHE A 75 12.10 -3.28 -9.38
C PHE A 75 12.61 -3.40 -7.95
N LEU A 76 11.77 -3.11 -6.95
CA LEU A 76 12.16 -3.20 -5.55
C LEU A 76 12.51 -4.64 -5.13
N MET A 77 11.75 -5.65 -5.58
CA MET A 77 11.98 -7.06 -5.24
C MET A 77 13.25 -7.66 -5.87
N ARG A 78 13.93 -6.96 -6.77
CA ARG A 78 15.28 -7.33 -7.24
C ARG A 78 16.35 -6.93 -6.22
N GLU A 79 16.12 -5.88 -5.46
CA GLU A 79 17.05 -5.31 -4.50
C GLU A 79 16.89 -5.91 -3.09
N ILE A 80 15.64 -6.18 -2.68
CA ILE A 80 15.31 -6.72 -1.36
C ILE A 80 14.33 -7.89 -1.46
N ASN A 81 14.31 -8.74 -0.44
CA ASN A 81 13.35 -9.85 -0.37
C ASN A 81 12.64 -9.85 1.00
N VAL A 82 11.43 -9.32 1.00
CA VAL A 82 10.59 -9.18 2.20
C VAL A 82 9.16 -9.67 1.90
N PRO A 83 8.40 -10.14 2.91
CA PRO A 83 7.05 -10.66 2.68
C PRO A 83 6.08 -9.55 2.25
N LEU A 84 5.22 -9.88 1.28
CA LEU A 84 4.13 -9.04 0.81
C LEU A 84 2.81 -9.49 1.44
N TYR A 85 1.97 -8.53 1.79
CA TYR A 85 0.62 -8.73 2.30
C TYR A 85 -0.36 -7.90 1.49
N THR A 86 -1.44 -8.51 1.03
CA THR A 86 -2.43 -7.82 0.22
C THR A 86 -3.72 -8.63 0.10
N THR A 87 -4.71 -8.12 -0.63
CA THR A 87 -5.95 -8.80 -0.95
C THR A 87 -5.78 -9.77 -2.14
N ARG A 88 -6.77 -10.62 -2.36
CA ARG A 88 -6.66 -11.73 -3.32
C ARG A 88 -6.48 -11.27 -4.77
N LEU A 89 -7.27 -10.29 -5.21
CA LEU A 89 -7.16 -9.77 -6.58
C LEU A 89 -5.80 -9.12 -6.80
N THR A 90 -5.39 -8.27 -5.87
CA THR A 90 -4.09 -7.57 -5.92
C THR A 90 -2.93 -8.57 -5.91
N ALA A 91 -3.01 -9.65 -5.12
CA ALA A 91 -2.01 -10.71 -5.13
C ALA A 91 -1.87 -11.35 -6.52
N GLY A 92 -2.99 -11.67 -7.19
CA GLY A 92 -2.96 -12.21 -8.55
C GLY A 92 -2.28 -11.30 -9.56
N LEU A 93 -2.53 -9.99 -9.48
CA LEU A 93 -1.89 -9.01 -10.35
C LEU A 93 -0.37 -8.90 -10.06
N ILE A 94 0.03 -8.92 -8.79
CA ILE A 94 1.45 -8.92 -8.39
C ILE A 94 2.14 -10.20 -8.87
N GLU A 95 1.52 -11.36 -8.73
CA GLU A 95 2.09 -12.62 -9.20
C GLU A 95 2.42 -12.59 -10.69
N LEU A 96 1.52 -12.05 -11.52
CA LEU A 96 1.76 -11.90 -12.97
C LEU A 96 2.99 -11.01 -13.23
N LYS A 97 3.09 -9.85 -12.55
CA LYS A 97 4.23 -8.96 -12.69
C LYS A 97 5.56 -9.59 -12.26
N LEU A 98 5.56 -10.32 -11.16
CA LEU A 98 6.74 -11.01 -10.66
C LEU A 98 7.13 -12.19 -11.55
N GLU A 99 6.16 -12.85 -12.21
CA GLU A 99 6.41 -13.91 -13.17
C GLU A 99 7.15 -13.39 -14.40
N GLU A 100 6.74 -12.25 -14.94
CA GLU A 100 7.40 -11.58 -16.08
C GLU A 100 8.90 -11.31 -15.86
N VAL A 101 9.29 -11.06 -14.61
CA VAL A 101 10.69 -10.78 -14.24
C VAL A 101 11.39 -11.96 -13.55
N GLY A 102 10.75 -13.13 -13.48
CA GLY A 102 11.33 -14.36 -12.91
C GLY A 102 11.50 -14.32 -11.39
N LEU A 103 10.69 -13.57 -10.67
CA LEU A 103 10.74 -13.41 -9.21
C LEU A 103 9.59 -14.09 -8.45
N LYS A 104 8.57 -14.63 -9.12
CA LYS A 104 7.37 -15.21 -8.51
C LYS A 104 7.68 -16.20 -7.40
N GLU A 105 8.55 -17.16 -7.66
CA GLU A 105 8.91 -18.22 -6.69
C GLU A 105 9.81 -17.73 -5.52
N LYS A 106 10.33 -16.51 -5.62
CA LYS A 106 11.24 -15.95 -4.62
C LYS A 106 10.54 -15.06 -3.61
N VAL A 107 9.40 -14.48 -3.99
CA VAL A 107 8.67 -13.51 -3.19
C VAL A 107 7.49 -14.19 -2.51
N LYS A 108 7.44 -14.11 -1.18
CA LYS A 108 6.31 -14.65 -0.42
C LYS A 108 5.18 -13.63 -0.39
N ILE A 109 4.02 -13.99 -0.97
CA ILE A 109 2.79 -13.22 -0.89
C ILE A 109 1.82 -13.91 0.07
N THR A 110 1.24 -13.14 0.98
CA THR A 110 0.20 -13.58 1.90
C THR A 110 -1.08 -12.80 1.59
N THR A 111 -2.13 -13.52 1.24
CA THR A 111 -3.44 -12.93 0.97
C THR A 111 -4.25 -12.81 2.24
N LEU A 112 -4.96 -11.69 2.38
CA LEU A 112 -5.84 -11.37 3.49
C LEU A 112 -7.15 -10.82 2.95
N GLU A 113 -8.21 -10.93 3.73
CA GLU A 113 -9.51 -10.33 3.44
C GLU A 113 -9.71 -9.06 4.26
N ALA A 114 -10.59 -8.17 3.80
CA ALA A 114 -11.01 -7.02 4.58
C ALA A 114 -11.59 -7.48 5.93
N GLY A 115 -11.25 -6.79 7.01
CA GLY A 115 -11.55 -7.16 8.39
C GLY A 115 -10.46 -8.03 9.07
N GLU A 116 -9.58 -8.66 8.31
CA GLU A 116 -8.48 -9.44 8.88
C GLU A 116 -7.37 -8.54 9.42
N ARG A 117 -6.63 -9.12 10.36
CA ARG A 117 -5.53 -8.45 11.07
C ARG A 117 -4.29 -9.33 11.07
N PHE A 118 -3.14 -8.68 10.99
CA PHE A 118 -1.86 -9.36 11.15
C PHE A 118 -0.85 -8.47 11.86
N ARG A 119 0.24 -9.08 12.30
CA ARG A 119 1.33 -8.38 12.98
C ARG A 119 2.60 -8.41 12.15
N ALA A 120 3.25 -7.23 12.02
CA ALA A 120 4.55 -7.05 11.39
C ALA A 120 5.45 -6.24 12.33
N GLY A 121 6.36 -6.92 13.04
CA GLY A 121 7.15 -6.31 14.10
C GLY A 121 6.28 -5.73 15.23
N CYS A 122 6.45 -4.45 15.52
CA CYS A 122 5.65 -3.73 16.53
C CYS A 122 4.29 -3.23 16.00
N PHE A 123 4.04 -3.34 14.68
CA PHE A 123 2.81 -2.88 14.06
C PHE A 123 1.75 -3.98 14.07
N ASN A 124 0.50 -3.62 14.40
CA ASN A 124 -0.69 -4.46 14.16
C ASN A 124 -1.53 -3.77 13.08
N ILE A 125 -1.71 -4.46 11.97
CA ILE A 125 -2.36 -3.93 10.77
C ILE A 125 -3.71 -4.60 10.62
N GLU A 126 -4.76 -3.81 10.38
CA GLU A 126 -6.10 -4.25 10.05
C GLU A 126 -6.45 -3.73 8.65
N LEU A 127 -6.96 -4.61 7.79
CA LEU A 127 -7.46 -4.26 6.46
C LEU A 127 -8.92 -3.84 6.58
N ILE A 128 -9.30 -2.69 6.03
CA ILE A 128 -10.65 -2.14 6.07
C ILE A 128 -11.15 -2.00 4.66
N HIS A 129 -12.34 -2.54 4.36
CA HIS A 129 -12.92 -2.45 3.03
C HIS A 129 -13.16 -1.00 2.60
N VAL A 130 -12.74 -0.64 1.40
CA VAL A 130 -13.05 0.64 0.75
C VAL A 130 -13.54 0.42 -0.68
N ASN A 131 -14.37 1.34 -1.17
CA ASN A 131 -14.74 1.36 -2.58
C ASN A 131 -13.70 2.16 -3.38
N HIS A 132 -13.35 1.64 -4.54
CA HIS A 132 -12.50 2.29 -5.51
C HIS A 132 -12.88 1.86 -6.94
N SER A 133 -12.10 2.24 -7.96
CA SER A 133 -12.33 1.85 -9.35
C SER A 133 -11.86 0.42 -9.68
N ILE A 134 -11.16 -0.22 -8.75
CA ILE A 134 -10.79 -1.63 -8.81
C ILE A 134 -11.35 -2.34 -7.59
N ALA A 135 -11.79 -3.59 -7.76
CA ALA A 135 -12.31 -4.41 -6.67
C ALA A 135 -11.22 -4.76 -5.65
N ASP A 136 -11.66 -5.15 -4.46
CA ASP A 136 -10.79 -5.70 -3.41
C ASP A 136 -9.80 -4.68 -2.81
N SER A 137 -10.14 -3.37 -2.91
CA SER A 137 -9.34 -2.28 -2.34
C SER A 137 -9.54 -2.17 -0.83
N VAL A 138 -8.46 -1.82 -0.12
CA VAL A 138 -8.49 -1.69 1.34
C VAL A 138 -7.76 -0.44 1.82
N ALA A 139 -8.31 0.16 2.88
CA ALA A 139 -7.58 1.03 3.78
C ALA A 139 -6.90 0.21 4.88
N LEU A 140 -5.94 0.80 5.55
CA LEU A 140 -5.18 0.18 6.63
C LEU A 140 -5.33 0.95 7.93
N ALA A 141 -5.74 0.27 9.00
CA ALA A 141 -5.55 0.77 10.35
C ALA A 141 -4.24 0.19 10.92
N ILE A 142 -3.27 1.03 11.14
CA ILE A 142 -1.93 0.67 11.58
C ILE A 142 -1.79 1.05 13.06
N LYS A 143 -1.95 0.07 13.96
CA LYS A 143 -1.74 0.28 15.40
C LYS A 143 -0.26 0.18 15.72
N THR A 144 0.26 1.22 16.33
CA THR A 144 1.64 1.38 16.77
C THR A 144 1.72 1.50 18.29
N PRO A 145 2.90 1.40 18.90
CA PRO A 145 3.05 1.62 20.35
C PRO A 145 2.63 3.02 20.84
N ILE A 146 2.53 4.00 19.96
CA ILE A 146 2.20 5.39 20.31
C ILE A 146 0.81 5.84 19.84
N GLY A 147 0.09 5.02 19.10
CA GLY A 147 -1.26 5.34 18.63
C GLY A 147 -1.60 4.67 17.30
N THR A 148 -2.82 4.89 16.86
CA THR A 148 -3.37 4.33 15.61
C THR A 148 -3.23 5.34 14.47
N LEU A 149 -2.74 4.87 13.33
CA LEU A 149 -2.69 5.61 12.07
C LEU A 149 -3.70 4.99 11.12
N ILE A 150 -4.32 5.81 10.27
CA ILE A 150 -5.15 5.34 9.16
C ILE A 150 -4.48 5.75 7.86
N HIS A 151 -4.27 4.78 6.96
CA HIS A 151 -3.82 4.99 5.59
C HIS A 151 -4.95 4.53 4.67
N THR A 152 -5.58 5.45 3.95
CA THR A 152 -6.81 5.11 3.20
C THR A 152 -6.53 4.29 1.94
N GLY A 153 -5.31 4.34 1.39
CA GLY A 153 -5.14 4.04 -0.02
C GLY A 153 -6.04 4.94 -0.84
N ASP A 154 -6.38 4.53 -2.04
CA ASP A 154 -7.36 5.21 -2.88
C ASP A 154 -8.76 4.76 -2.52
N TYR A 155 -9.69 5.69 -2.38
CA TYR A 155 -11.05 5.38 -2.01
C TYR A 155 -12.07 6.38 -2.58
N LYS A 156 -13.30 5.94 -2.61
CA LYS A 156 -14.48 6.78 -2.82
C LYS A 156 -15.59 6.41 -1.84
N ILE A 157 -16.45 7.36 -1.51
CA ILE A 157 -17.68 7.07 -0.77
C ILE A 157 -18.78 6.88 -1.81
N ASP A 158 -19.13 5.62 -2.07
CA ASP A 158 -20.18 5.22 -3.01
C ASP A 158 -21.31 4.56 -2.24
N ALA A 159 -22.49 5.17 -2.28
CA ALA A 159 -23.68 4.64 -1.61
C ALA A 159 -24.38 3.52 -2.42
N THR A 160 -23.98 3.33 -3.68
CA THR A 160 -24.56 2.35 -4.61
C THR A 160 -23.47 1.63 -5.40
N PRO A 161 -22.52 0.96 -4.72
CA PRO A 161 -21.46 0.27 -5.42
C PRO A 161 -22.00 -0.82 -6.33
N ILE A 162 -21.41 -0.99 -7.52
CA ILE A 162 -21.81 -1.99 -8.50
C ILE A 162 -21.50 -3.40 -7.99
N GLU A 163 -20.39 -3.55 -7.29
CA GLU A 163 -19.94 -4.81 -6.72
C GLU A 163 -19.76 -4.70 -5.21
N GLY A 164 -20.34 -5.66 -4.50
CA GLY A 164 -20.07 -5.92 -3.10
C GLY A 164 -20.65 -4.88 -2.12
N GLU A 165 -19.90 -4.65 -1.08
CA GLU A 165 -20.29 -3.86 0.08
C GLU A 165 -19.86 -2.41 -0.07
N MET A 166 -20.52 -1.52 0.66
CA MET A 166 -20.08 -0.13 0.82
C MET A 166 -18.80 -0.07 1.65
N ILE A 167 -18.03 1.00 1.47
CA ILE A 167 -16.91 1.31 2.36
C ILE A 167 -17.30 1.15 3.84
N ASP A 168 -16.47 0.51 4.63
CA ASP A 168 -16.76 0.26 6.06
C ASP A 168 -16.59 1.52 6.92
N LEU A 169 -17.52 2.47 6.72
CA LEU A 169 -17.59 3.70 7.53
C LEU A 169 -17.86 3.40 9.01
N THR A 170 -18.50 2.26 9.31
CA THR A 170 -18.75 1.86 10.69
C THR A 170 -17.43 1.60 11.40
N ARG A 171 -16.56 0.79 10.79
CA ARG A 171 -15.24 0.49 11.37
C ARG A 171 -14.35 1.72 11.47
N LEU A 172 -14.35 2.55 10.44
CA LEU A 172 -13.62 3.83 10.46
C LEU A 172 -14.15 4.76 11.57
N GLY A 173 -15.47 4.82 11.77
CA GLY A 173 -16.08 5.59 12.85
C GLY A 173 -15.74 5.05 14.25
N GLU A 174 -15.65 3.73 14.44
CA GLU A 174 -15.19 3.11 15.68
C GLU A 174 -13.75 3.49 16.00
N LEU A 175 -12.86 3.38 15.02
CA LEU A 175 -11.46 3.79 15.16
C LEU A 175 -11.32 5.28 15.50
N GLY A 176 -12.15 6.12 14.87
CA GLY A 176 -12.23 7.53 15.20
C GLY A 176 -12.62 7.81 16.65
N LYS A 177 -13.54 7.01 17.22
CA LYS A 177 -13.92 7.10 18.64
C LYS A 177 -12.82 6.57 19.57
N GLU A 178 -12.08 5.54 19.16
CA GLU A 178 -10.93 5.03 19.92
C GLU A 178 -9.77 6.06 19.96
N GLY A 179 -9.70 6.94 18.97
CA GLY A 179 -8.67 7.95 18.78
C GLY A 179 -7.65 7.56 17.70
N VAL A 180 -7.54 8.42 16.69
CA VAL A 180 -6.59 8.28 15.58
C VAL A 180 -5.51 9.36 15.70
N LEU A 181 -4.26 8.94 15.71
CA LEU A 181 -3.11 9.84 15.82
C LEU A 181 -2.89 10.62 14.52
N MET A 182 -3.08 9.98 13.36
CA MET A 182 -2.91 10.57 12.05
C MET A 182 -3.76 9.84 11.01
N LEU A 183 -4.30 10.60 10.07
CA LEU A 183 -4.97 10.12 8.86
C LEU A 183 -4.13 10.55 7.65
N LEU A 184 -3.70 9.56 6.86
CA LEU A 184 -3.14 9.75 5.52
C LEU A 184 -4.25 9.39 4.53
N SER A 185 -4.72 10.38 3.80
CA SER A 185 -5.89 10.23 2.91
C SER A 185 -5.52 10.55 1.47
N ASP A 186 -6.08 9.78 0.56
CA ASP A 186 -6.17 10.15 -0.84
C ASP A 186 -6.81 11.55 -0.98
N SER A 187 -6.27 12.35 -1.88
CA SER A 187 -6.74 13.70 -2.18
C SER A 187 -6.77 14.02 -3.68
N THR A 188 -6.81 12.99 -4.52
CA THR A 188 -6.74 13.11 -5.99
C THR A 188 -7.84 14.02 -6.57
N ASN A 189 -9.04 13.99 -5.99
CA ASN A 189 -10.21 14.77 -6.44
C ASN A 189 -10.69 15.74 -5.35
N VAL A 190 -9.77 16.42 -4.67
CA VAL A 190 -10.09 17.30 -3.54
C VAL A 190 -10.62 18.68 -3.94
N GLU A 191 -10.49 19.07 -5.21
CA GLU A 191 -10.99 20.32 -5.78
C GLU A 191 -12.44 20.24 -6.27
#